data_fc3b54d9e0b717467017c46bb6b4a27d
#
_entry.id   fc3b54d9e0b717467017c46bb6b4a27d
#
_cell.length_a   1.000
_cell.length_b   1.000
_cell.length_c   1.000
_cell.angle_alpha   90.00
_cell.angle_beta   90.00
_cell.angle_gamma   90.00
#
_symmetry.space_group_name_H-M   'P 1'
#
loop_
_entity.id
_entity.type
_entity.pdbx_description
1 polymer ?
#
loop_
_entity_poly.entity_id
_entity_poly.type
_entity_poly.pdbx_seq_one_letter_code
_entity_poly.pdbx_strand_id
1 'polypeptide(L)'
;MLTTPASTLRFHRLLLTGAAGYLGRELRPRLKAYCEVLRLSDRADLSPATEGEEVQITALENKDQVLDLLHQVNAVVHLGGVSTEQPWEMVLA
;
A
#
# COMPACT_ATOMS: atom_id res chain seq x y z
N MET A 1 -23.16 -11.35 -2.86
CA MET A 1 -21.99 -11.16 -2.86
C MET A 1 -21.23 -12.20 -2.36
N LEU A 2 -20.24 -12.25 -2.86
CA LEU A 2 -19.40 -13.10 -2.45
C LEU A 2 -18.95 -12.85 -1.15
N THR A 3 -19.18 -13.68 -0.35
CA THR A 3 -18.56 -13.62 0.86
C THR A 3 -17.16 -13.90 0.68
N THR A 4 -16.36 -13.03 1.02
CA THR A 4 -14.97 -13.28 0.96
C THR A 4 -14.64 -14.25 2.00
N PRO A 5 -14.13 -15.35 1.65
CA PRO A 5 -13.69 -16.29 2.63
C PRO A 5 -12.54 -15.65 3.36
N ALA A 6 -12.73 -15.46 4.60
CA ALA A 6 -11.73 -14.79 5.38
C ALA A 6 -10.39 -15.47 5.29
N SER A 7 -10.42 -16.73 5.01
CA SER A 7 -9.20 -17.48 4.90
C SER A 7 -8.46 -17.25 3.63
N THR A 8 -9.05 -16.52 2.68
CA THR A 8 -8.43 -16.38 1.39
C THR A 8 -7.57 -15.15 1.42
N LEU A 9 -6.36 -15.24 1.02
CA LEU A 9 -5.46 -14.15 0.74
C LEU A 9 -5.60 -12.94 1.66
N ARG A 10 -5.40 -13.15 2.93
CA ARG A 10 -5.31 -12.03 3.85
C ARG A 10 -3.88 -11.91 4.30
N PHE A 11 -3.28 -10.77 4.01
CA PHE A 11 -1.89 -10.52 4.35
C PHE A 11 -1.78 -9.91 5.73
N HIS A 12 -0.68 -10.17 6.40
CA HIS A 12 -0.45 -9.50 7.67
C HIS A 12 -0.19 -8.02 7.43
N ARG A 13 0.77 -7.69 6.59
CA ARG A 13 1.06 -6.28 6.30
C ARG A 13 1.16 -6.09 4.80
N LEU A 14 0.31 -5.23 4.26
CA LEU A 14 0.28 -4.90 2.84
C LEU A 14 0.77 -3.48 2.68
N LEU A 15 1.68 -3.27 1.75
CA LEU A 15 2.19 -1.94 1.45
C LEU A 15 1.54 -1.42 0.19
N LEU A 16 1.02 -0.20 0.26
CA LEU A 16 0.52 0.51 -0.90
C LEU A 16 1.43 1.71 -1.14
N THR A 17 2.16 1.70 -2.26
CA THR A 17 2.97 2.84 -2.65
C THR A 17 2.16 3.72 -3.60
N GLY A 18 2.54 4.99 -3.71
CA GLY A 18 1.77 5.91 -4.54
C GLY A 18 0.42 6.22 -3.92
N ALA A 19 0.33 6.13 -2.60
CA ALA A 19 -0.95 6.17 -1.91
C ALA A 19 -1.61 7.54 -1.93
N ALA A 20 -0.86 8.61 -2.22
CA ALA A 20 -1.41 9.96 -2.26
C ALA A 20 -2.06 10.29 -3.59
N GLY A 21 -1.85 9.48 -4.62
CA GLY A 21 -2.44 9.71 -5.92
C GLY A 21 -3.92 9.35 -5.96
N TYR A 22 -4.54 9.62 -7.11
CA TYR A 22 -5.97 9.37 -7.24
C TYR A 22 -6.31 7.90 -6.99
N LEU A 23 -5.61 7.00 -7.67
CA LEU A 23 -5.91 5.58 -7.53
C LEU A 23 -5.55 5.09 -6.13
N GLY A 24 -4.47 5.60 -5.56
CA GLY A 24 -4.07 5.23 -4.21
C GLY A 24 -5.13 5.58 -3.19
N ARG A 25 -5.71 6.77 -3.31
CA ARG A 25 -6.77 7.19 -2.40
C ARG A 25 -8.01 6.33 -2.54
N GLU A 26 -8.30 5.88 -3.78
CA GLU A 26 -9.44 4.99 -4.00
C GLU A 26 -9.20 3.61 -3.43
N LEU A 27 -7.97 3.11 -3.53
CA LEU A 27 -7.65 1.77 -3.06
C LEU A 27 -7.47 1.67 -1.56
N ARG A 28 -7.06 2.76 -0.91
CA ARG A 28 -6.73 2.74 0.52
C ARG A 28 -7.83 2.10 1.37
N PRO A 29 -9.09 2.53 1.29
CA PRO A 29 -10.11 1.91 2.12
C PRO A 29 -10.44 0.48 1.71
N ARG A 30 -10.27 0.17 0.42
CA ARG A 30 -10.61 -1.16 -0.06
C ARG A 30 -9.58 -2.21 0.31
N LEU A 31 -8.31 -1.83 0.30
CA LEU A 31 -7.26 -2.79 0.60
C LEU A 31 -7.24 -3.21 2.06
N LYS A 32 -7.85 -2.42 2.93
CA LYS A 32 -7.89 -2.79 4.35
C LYS A 32 -8.63 -4.10 4.59
N ALA A 33 -9.49 -4.50 3.67
CA ALA A 33 -10.19 -5.76 3.79
C ALA A 33 -9.29 -6.97 3.56
N TYR A 34 -8.10 -6.75 2.99
CA TYR A 34 -7.22 -7.84 2.59
C TYR A 34 -5.97 -7.95 3.45
N CYS A 35 -5.89 -7.17 4.51
CA CYS A 35 -4.70 -7.19 5.36
C CYS A 35 -5.05 -6.81 6.78
N GLU A 36 -4.16 -7.18 7.70
CA GLU A 36 -4.31 -6.74 9.08
C GLU A 36 -3.77 -5.34 9.25
N VAL A 37 -2.67 -5.02 8.58
CA VAL A 37 -2.06 -3.72 8.63
C VAL A 37 -1.82 -3.24 7.20
N LEU A 38 -2.30 -2.05 6.89
CA LEU A 38 -2.05 -1.44 5.60
C LEU A 38 -1.05 -0.31 5.79
N ARG A 39 0.14 -0.50 5.22
CA ARG A 39 1.17 0.54 5.25
C ARG A 39 1.06 1.37 3.99
N LEU A 40 0.97 2.67 4.15
CA LEU A 40 0.75 3.61 3.06
C LEU A 40 2.00 4.44 2.86
N SER A 41 2.45 4.58 1.63
CA SER A 41 3.64 5.34 1.34
C SER A 41 3.48 6.17 0.10
N ASP A 42 4.08 7.35 0.14
CA ASP A 42 4.18 8.23 -1.01
C ASP A 42 5.28 9.23 -0.69
N ARG A 43 5.77 9.93 -1.69
CA ARG A 43 6.69 11.04 -1.43
C ARG A 43 5.90 12.30 -1.09
N ALA A 44 4.62 12.33 -1.37
CA ALA A 44 3.74 13.43 -1.01
C ALA A 44 3.02 13.12 0.31
N ASP A 45 2.44 14.14 0.91
CA ASP A 45 1.75 13.97 2.17
C ASP A 45 0.52 13.08 2.02
N LEU A 46 0.26 12.35 3.07
CA LEU A 46 -0.89 11.45 3.14
C LEU A 46 -1.76 11.86 4.32
N SER A 47 -3.05 11.55 4.23
CA SER A 47 -3.93 11.71 5.37
C SER A 47 -3.42 10.84 6.52
N PRO A 48 -3.62 11.25 7.76
CA PRO A 48 -3.12 10.47 8.89
C PRO A 48 -3.63 9.04 8.88
N ALA A 49 -2.85 8.16 9.47
CA ALA A 49 -3.23 6.76 9.58
C ALA A 49 -4.45 6.61 10.48
N THR A 50 -5.35 5.75 10.08
CA THR A 50 -6.46 5.36 10.93
C THR A 50 -6.18 3.96 11.47
N GLU A 51 -7.13 3.38 12.17
CA GLU A 51 -6.90 2.08 12.77
C GLU A 51 -6.53 1.04 11.70
N GLY A 52 -5.49 0.29 11.96
CA GLY A 52 -5.01 -0.72 11.02
C GLY A 52 -4.15 -0.15 9.91
N GLU A 53 -3.80 1.11 9.99
CA GLU A 53 -2.96 1.75 8.97
C GLU A 53 -1.67 2.27 9.55
N GLU A 54 -0.65 2.31 8.71
CA GLU A 54 0.63 2.97 9.01
C GLU A 54 0.92 3.90 7.84
N VAL A 55 1.43 5.09 8.12
CA VAL A 55 1.80 6.03 7.07
C VAL A 55 3.29 6.29 7.16
N GLN A 56 3.98 6.16 6.04
CA GLN A 56 5.41 6.39 5.99
C GLN A 56 5.74 7.14 4.71
N ILE A 57 6.12 8.40 4.85
CA ILE A 57 6.46 9.21 3.69
C ILE A 57 7.88 8.80 3.27
N THR A 58 8.02 8.37 2.02
CA THR A 58 9.27 7.78 1.57
C THR A 58 9.55 8.15 0.14
N ALA A 59 10.81 8.51 -0.12
CA ALA A 59 11.30 8.70 -1.48
C ALA A 59 11.86 7.37 -1.96
N LEU A 60 11.33 6.84 -3.05
CA LEU A 60 11.71 5.51 -3.49
C LEU A 60 13.11 5.44 -4.08
N GLU A 61 13.74 6.57 -4.35
CA GLU A 61 15.12 6.57 -4.83
C GLU A 61 16.12 6.42 -3.68
N ASN A 62 15.68 6.47 -2.45
CA ASN A 62 16.56 6.26 -1.31
C ASN A 62 16.51 4.80 -0.88
N LYS A 63 17.61 4.08 -1.11
CA LYS A 63 17.63 2.65 -0.86
C LYS A 63 17.37 2.28 0.59
N ASP A 64 17.94 3.02 1.52
CA ASP A 64 17.76 2.70 2.93
C ASP A 64 16.33 2.93 3.36
N GLN A 65 15.69 3.97 2.84
CA GLN A 65 14.29 4.22 3.14
C GLN A 65 13.40 3.15 2.55
N VAL A 66 13.73 2.63 1.36
CA VAL A 66 12.95 1.57 0.75
C VAL A 66 13.07 0.29 1.56
N LEU A 67 14.26 -0.04 2.02
CA LEU A 67 14.43 -1.23 2.85
C LEU A 67 13.63 -1.13 4.14
N ASP A 68 13.64 0.04 4.75
CA ASP A 68 12.87 0.25 5.96
C ASP A 68 11.37 0.16 5.68
N LEU A 69 10.95 0.70 4.54
CA LEU A 69 9.56 0.65 4.14
C LEU A 69 9.08 -0.78 3.95
N LEU A 70 9.93 -1.66 3.45
CA LEU A 70 9.57 -3.04 3.17
C LEU A 70 9.64 -3.95 4.39
N HIS A 71 10.06 -3.43 5.54
CA HIS A 71 10.22 -4.25 6.72
C HIS A 71 8.90 -4.89 7.15
N GLN A 72 8.90 -6.20 7.26
CA GLN A 72 7.74 -7.00 7.68
C GLN A 72 6.54 -6.90 6.72
N VAL A 73 6.79 -6.52 5.47
CA VAL A 73 5.74 -6.43 4.46
C VAL A 73 5.61 -7.78 3.75
N ASN A 74 4.37 -8.23 3.57
CA ASN A 74 4.08 -9.51 2.93
C ASN A 74 3.67 -9.35 1.48
N ALA A 75 3.13 -8.21 1.12
CA ALA A 75 2.72 -7.95 -0.26
C ALA A 75 2.78 -6.47 -0.54
N VAL A 76 2.98 -6.11 -1.80
CA VAL A 76 3.08 -4.71 -2.21
C VAL A 76 2.14 -4.47 -3.37
N VAL A 77 1.35 -3.41 -3.27
CA VAL A 77 0.63 -2.85 -4.40
C VAL A 77 1.37 -1.57 -4.76
N HIS A 78 2.03 -1.59 -5.89
CA HIS A 78 2.88 -0.48 -6.29
C HIS A 78 2.20 0.34 -7.37
N LEU A 79 1.86 1.58 -7.04
CA LEU A 79 1.29 2.50 -7.99
C LEU A 79 2.39 3.49 -8.32
N GLY A 80 2.94 3.38 -9.52
CA GLY A 80 4.10 4.16 -9.83
C GLY A 80 3.81 5.25 -10.85
N GLY A 81 4.70 6.21 -10.90
CA GLY A 81 4.74 7.16 -11.97
C GLY A 81 3.81 8.32 -11.82
N VAL A 82 3.70 9.11 -12.89
CA VAL A 82 2.92 10.32 -12.89
C VAL A 82 1.93 10.38 -14.03
N SER A 83 1.90 9.36 -14.86
CA SER A 83 1.02 9.36 -16.00
C SER A 83 -0.39 8.97 -15.59
N THR A 84 -1.37 9.45 -16.29
CA THR A 84 -2.73 9.06 -16.00
C THR A 84 -3.02 7.63 -16.42
N GLU A 85 -2.14 7.04 -17.20
CA GLU A 85 -2.33 5.67 -17.64
C GLU A 85 -1.34 4.72 -17.00
N GLN A 86 -0.90 5.03 -15.81
CA GLN A 86 0.06 4.20 -15.14
C GLN A 86 -0.50 2.83 -14.85
N PRO A 87 0.24 1.81 -15.13
CA PRO A 87 -0.15 0.48 -14.66
C PRO A 87 0.08 0.39 -13.18
N TRP A 88 -0.55 -0.56 -12.58
CA TRP A 88 -0.28 -0.89 -11.19
C TRP A 88 0.17 -2.34 -11.13
N GLU A 89 0.94 -2.65 -10.11
CA GLU A 89 1.45 -4.00 -9.93
C GLU A 89 1.28 -4.43 -8.50
N MET A 90 1.03 -5.71 -8.31
CA MET A 90 1.01 -6.31 -7.00
C MET A 90 2.12 -7.32 -6.91
N VAL A 91 2.97 -7.17 -5.91
CA VAL A 91 4.12 -8.06 -5.73
C VAL A 91 4.00 -8.73 -4.39
N LEU A 92 4.08 -10.05 -4.40
CA LEU A 92 4.04 -10.82 -3.17
C LEU A 92 5.46 -11.04 -2.68
N ALA A 93 5.68 -10.74 -1.43
CA ALA A 93 6.99 -10.88 -0.82
C ALA A 93 7.27 -12.32 -0.39
#